data_45d98114e712e37bf85a5ac1209a73db
#
_entry.id   45d98114e712e37bf85a5ac1209a73db
#
_cell.length_a   1.000
_cell.length_b   1.000
_cell.length_c   1.000
_cell.angle_alpha   90.00
_cell.angle_beta   90.00
_cell.angle_gamma   90.00
#
_symmetry.space_group_name_H-M   'P 1'
#
loop_
_entity.id
_entity.type
_entity.pdbx_description
1 polymer ?
#
loop_
_entity_poly.entity_id
_entity_poly.type
_entity_poly.pdbx_seq_one_letter_code
_entity_poly.pdbx_strand_id
1 'polypeptide(L)'
;GDQRGGQYSSFTYRPFTLEGNFAFAQGVHELLLQSRGDYIQVFPAVPDGWQNVSFENLRTEGAFIISAKKEKGVASKVVIKAEKGGVCKIKLPFTDFTFQGKPKKYEVKEGVVEFTMAKGEELIVLHKQK
;
A
#
# COMPACT_ATOMS: atom_id res chain seq x y z
N GLY A 1 -10.42 -10.08 11.67
CA GLY A 1 -10.76 -9.58 10.75
C GLY A 1 -11.09 -10.32 9.51
N ASP A 2 -12.27 -10.26 9.23
CA ASP A 2 -12.69 -10.83 8.00
C ASP A 2 -12.04 -10.12 6.85
N GLN A 3 -11.99 -10.79 5.77
CA GLN A 3 -11.52 -10.23 4.54
C GLN A 3 -12.68 -9.68 3.77
N ARG A 4 -12.50 -8.58 3.16
CA ARG A 4 -13.55 -7.87 2.49
C ARG A 4 -13.51 -8.12 1.02
N GLY A 5 -14.67 -8.00 0.36
CA GLY A 5 -14.74 -7.95 -1.07
C GLY A 5 -14.33 -9.23 -1.76
N GLY A 6 -14.23 -10.33 -1.06
CA GLY A 6 -13.86 -11.57 -1.66
C GLY A 6 -12.47 -11.63 -2.23
N GLN A 7 -11.66 -10.65 -1.94
CA GLN A 7 -10.29 -10.65 -2.43
C GLN A 7 -9.37 -11.37 -1.47
N TYR A 8 -8.34 -11.96 -2.04
CA TYR A 8 -7.34 -12.59 -1.21
C TYR A 8 -6.33 -11.57 -0.77
N SER A 9 -5.94 -11.68 0.49
CA SER A 9 -4.83 -10.91 1.01
C SER A 9 -3.65 -11.84 1.15
N SER A 10 -2.47 -11.35 0.85
CA SER A 10 -1.28 -12.14 1.01
C SER A 10 -0.17 -11.28 1.58
N PHE A 11 0.73 -11.95 2.28
CA PHE A 11 1.88 -11.31 2.89
C PHE A 11 3.06 -12.23 2.70
N THR A 12 4.12 -11.69 2.17
CA THR A 12 5.35 -12.44 1.96
C THR A 12 6.51 -11.75 2.66
N TYR A 13 7.23 -12.53 3.45
CA TYR A 13 8.44 -12.09 4.10
C TYR A 13 9.43 -13.26 4.10
N ARG A 14 10.57 -13.06 3.52
CA ARG A 14 11.57 -14.12 3.51
C ARG A 14 12.28 -14.22 4.83
N PRO A 15 12.48 -15.44 5.34
CA PRO A 15 12.24 -16.71 4.67
C PRO A 15 10.81 -17.24 4.72
N PHE A 16 9.88 -16.47 5.27
CA PHE A 16 8.52 -16.94 5.43
C PHE A 16 7.63 -16.38 4.35
N THR A 17 6.73 -17.21 3.86
CA THR A 17 5.70 -16.80 2.93
C THR A 17 4.35 -17.17 3.53
N LEU A 18 3.51 -16.17 3.73
CA LEU A 18 2.17 -16.35 4.23
C LEU A 18 1.23 -15.77 3.18
N GLU A 19 0.42 -16.61 2.59
CA GLU A 19 -0.44 -16.14 1.52
C GLU A 19 -1.77 -16.87 1.56
N GLY A 20 -2.70 -16.35 0.78
CA GLY A 20 -4.00 -16.94 0.68
C GLY A 20 -5.01 -16.18 1.49
N ASN A 21 -6.12 -16.84 1.76
CA ASN A 21 -7.26 -16.21 2.38
C ASN A 21 -7.21 -16.42 3.87
N PHE A 22 -6.30 -15.72 4.52
CA PHE A 22 -6.18 -15.82 5.98
C PHE A 22 -6.20 -14.44 6.60
N ALA A 23 -6.51 -14.38 7.88
CA ALA A 23 -6.48 -13.14 8.63
C ALA A 23 -5.06 -12.89 9.11
N PHE A 24 -4.56 -11.70 8.88
CA PHE A 24 -3.25 -11.33 9.42
C PHE A 24 -3.33 -11.24 10.94
N ALA A 25 -2.24 -11.65 11.58
CA ALA A 25 -2.10 -11.35 12.99
C ALA A 25 -2.13 -9.85 13.17
N GLN A 26 -2.75 -9.39 14.24
CA GLN A 26 -2.99 -7.98 14.45
C GLN A 26 -1.72 -7.15 14.34
N GLY A 27 -0.66 -7.56 14.99
CA GLY A 27 0.57 -6.79 14.96
C GLY A 27 1.21 -6.73 13.60
N VAL A 28 1.08 -7.80 12.81
CA VAL A 28 1.68 -7.84 11.48
C VAL A 28 0.97 -6.87 10.56
N HIS A 29 -0.35 -6.85 10.59
CA HIS A 29 -1.09 -5.94 9.73
C HIS A 29 -0.68 -4.49 9.98
N GLU A 30 -0.53 -4.12 11.24
CA GLU A 30 -0.19 -2.75 11.59
C GLU A 30 1.23 -2.35 11.19
N LEU A 31 2.12 -3.32 11.03
CA LEU A 31 3.46 -3.03 10.51
C LEU A 31 3.44 -2.69 9.04
N LEU A 32 2.49 -3.26 8.32
CA LEU A 32 2.44 -3.15 6.86
C LEU A 32 1.61 -1.98 6.37
N LEU A 33 0.48 -1.72 7.04
CA LEU A 33 -0.48 -0.75 6.55
C LEU A 33 -1.30 -0.21 7.70
N GLN A 34 -1.39 1.10 7.81
CA GLN A 34 -2.19 1.74 8.86
C GLN A 34 -3.03 2.86 8.27
N SER A 35 -4.22 3.02 8.84
CA SER A 35 -5.01 4.23 8.62
C SER A 35 -4.75 5.15 9.80
N ARG A 36 -4.24 6.34 9.53
CA ARG A 36 -3.88 7.29 10.58
C ARG A 36 -4.71 8.55 10.41
N GLY A 37 -5.82 8.61 11.16
CA GLY A 37 -6.70 9.75 11.02
C GLY A 37 -7.29 9.75 9.62
N ASP A 38 -6.87 10.71 8.81
CA ASP A 38 -7.43 10.87 7.48
C ASP A 38 -6.50 10.40 6.36
N TYR A 39 -5.40 9.73 6.68
CA TYR A 39 -4.53 9.22 5.63
C TYR A 39 -4.07 7.79 5.91
N ILE A 40 -3.64 7.14 4.84
CA ILE A 40 -3.12 5.77 4.87
C ILE A 40 -1.61 5.84 4.94
N GLN A 41 -0.98 4.99 5.74
CA GLN A 41 0.48 4.91 5.77
C GLN A 41 0.93 3.50 5.40
N VAL A 42 1.84 3.42 4.42
CA VAL A 42 2.37 2.15 3.91
C VAL A 42 3.71 1.89 4.57
N PHE A 43 3.88 0.68 5.07
CA PHE A 43 5.10 0.23 5.76
C PHE A 43 5.51 1.15 6.90
N PRO A 44 4.58 1.46 7.82
CA PRO A 44 4.89 2.44 8.85
C PRO A 44 5.95 2.01 9.84
N ALA A 45 6.08 0.72 10.07
CA ALA A 45 6.94 0.25 11.16
C ALA A 45 7.59 -1.10 10.85
N VAL A 46 7.85 -1.38 9.57
CA VAL A 46 8.49 -2.65 9.19
C VAL A 46 9.91 -2.68 9.75
N PRO A 47 10.28 -3.73 10.49
CA PRO A 47 11.63 -3.81 11.04
C PRO A 47 12.69 -3.83 9.95
N ASP A 48 13.87 -3.29 10.27
CA ASP A 48 14.96 -3.20 9.30
C ASP A 48 15.40 -4.54 8.75
N GLY A 49 15.32 -5.58 9.56
CA GLY A 49 15.70 -6.92 9.10
C GLY A 49 14.75 -7.52 8.09
N TRP A 50 13.60 -6.92 7.88
CA TRP A 50 12.61 -7.41 6.92
C TRP A 50 12.87 -6.76 5.59
N GLN A 51 13.87 -7.26 4.86
CA GLN A 51 14.31 -6.62 3.62
C GLN A 51 13.44 -6.92 2.42
N ASN A 52 12.78 -8.08 2.41
CA ASN A 52 11.93 -8.47 1.29
C ASN A 52 10.55 -8.75 1.84
N VAL A 53 9.67 -7.78 1.70
CA VAL A 53 8.32 -7.83 2.26
C VAL A 53 7.34 -7.38 1.19
N SER A 54 6.24 -8.10 1.06
CA SER A 54 5.18 -7.64 0.18
C SER A 54 3.83 -8.02 0.76
N PHE A 55 2.82 -7.24 0.42
CA PHE A 55 1.45 -7.62 0.71
C PHE A 55 0.58 -7.24 -0.47
N GLU A 56 -0.54 -7.92 -0.59
CA GLU A 56 -1.46 -7.67 -1.68
C GLU A 56 -2.88 -7.58 -1.17
N ASN A 57 -3.60 -6.63 -1.72
CA ASN A 57 -5.04 -6.52 -1.56
C ASN A 57 -5.50 -6.33 -0.13
N LEU A 58 -4.79 -5.49 0.62
CA LEU A 58 -5.24 -5.10 1.95
C LEU A 58 -6.19 -3.92 1.81
N ARG A 59 -7.37 -4.07 2.37
CA ARG A 59 -8.40 -3.05 2.29
C ARG A 59 -8.24 -2.04 3.41
N THR A 60 -8.40 -0.76 3.07
CA THR A 60 -8.37 0.31 4.05
C THR A 60 -9.75 0.94 4.14
N GLU A 61 -9.92 1.81 5.13
CA GLU A 61 -11.10 2.64 5.20
C GLU A 61 -11.15 3.54 3.96
N GLY A 62 -12.35 3.91 3.54
CA GLY A 62 -12.51 4.69 2.33
C GLY A 62 -12.56 3.87 1.08
N ALA A 63 -12.57 2.56 1.21
CA ALA A 63 -12.71 1.62 0.09
C ALA A 63 -11.55 1.71 -0.89
N PHE A 64 -10.34 1.81 -0.36
CA PHE A 64 -9.12 1.65 -1.14
C PHE A 64 -8.48 0.31 -0.81
N ILE A 65 -7.96 -0.33 -1.83
CA ILE A 65 -7.27 -1.61 -1.69
C ILE A 65 -5.82 -1.38 -2.05
N ILE A 66 -4.92 -1.71 -1.14
CA ILE A 66 -3.51 -1.36 -1.26
C ILE A 66 -2.68 -2.63 -1.37
N SER A 67 -1.71 -2.58 -2.28
CA SER A 67 -0.65 -3.59 -2.36
C SER A 67 0.68 -2.85 -2.34
N ALA A 68 1.70 -3.46 -1.78
CA ALA A 68 2.99 -2.80 -1.71
C ALA A 68 4.11 -3.82 -1.63
N LYS A 69 5.31 -3.39 -2.04
CA LYS A 69 6.46 -4.28 -2.11
C LYS A 69 7.71 -3.55 -1.66
N LYS A 70 8.50 -4.23 -0.85
CA LYS A 70 9.80 -3.78 -0.39
C LYS A 70 10.80 -4.85 -0.76
N GLU A 71 11.87 -4.47 -1.44
CA GLU A 71 12.90 -5.41 -1.87
C GLU A 71 14.26 -4.88 -1.46
N LYS A 72 15.10 -5.76 -0.92
CA LYS A 72 16.47 -5.42 -0.51
C LYS A 72 16.48 -4.19 0.40
N GLY A 73 15.49 -4.12 1.28
CA GLY A 73 15.40 -3.03 2.24
C GLY A 73 14.81 -1.74 1.70
N VAL A 74 14.40 -1.68 0.45
CA VAL A 74 13.88 -0.47 -0.17
C VAL A 74 12.48 -0.73 -0.70
N ALA A 75 11.54 0.13 -0.32
CA ALA A 75 10.19 0.04 -0.86
C ALA A 75 10.25 0.41 -2.34
N SER A 76 9.65 -0.40 -3.20
CA SER A 76 9.78 -0.25 -4.64
C SER A 76 8.48 0.06 -5.35
N LYS A 77 7.34 -0.32 -4.76
CA LYS A 77 6.08 -0.24 -5.50
C LYS A 77 4.91 -0.18 -4.53
N VAL A 78 3.93 0.65 -4.87
CA VAL A 78 2.65 0.71 -4.18
C VAL A 78 1.56 0.73 -5.23
N VAL A 79 0.55 -0.13 -5.07
CA VAL A 79 -0.60 -0.17 -5.96
C VAL A 79 -1.82 0.26 -5.17
N ILE A 80 -2.59 1.18 -5.71
CA ILE A 80 -3.79 1.71 -5.09
C ILE A 80 -4.97 1.42 -6.00
N LYS A 81 -5.96 0.73 -5.49
CA LYS A 81 -7.17 0.43 -6.24
C LYS A 81 -8.35 1.09 -5.54
N ALA A 82 -9.10 1.89 -6.28
CA ALA A 82 -10.22 2.62 -5.72
C ALA A 82 -11.52 1.90 -6.04
N GLU A 83 -12.17 1.35 -5.02
CA GLU A 83 -13.44 0.65 -5.25
C GLU A 83 -14.58 1.61 -5.50
N LYS A 84 -14.58 2.74 -4.82
CA LYS A 84 -15.68 3.70 -4.94
C LYS A 84 -15.25 5.02 -5.55
N GLY A 85 -13.95 5.25 -5.65
CA GLY A 85 -13.47 6.53 -6.09
C GLY A 85 -13.46 7.56 -4.96
N GLY A 86 -12.83 8.69 -5.22
CA GLY A 86 -12.69 9.75 -4.23
C GLY A 86 -11.23 10.09 -4.02
N VAL A 87 -10.97 10.86 -2.97
CA VAL A 87 -9.62 11.32 -2.67
C VAL A 87 -8.91 10.29 -1.80
N CYS A 88 -7.79 9.82 -2.29
CA CYS A 88 -6.93 8.92 -1.54
C CYS A 88 -5.77 9.73 -0.96
N LYS A 89 -5.68 9.78 0.35
CA LYS A 89 -4.58 10.45 1.05
C LYS A 89 -3.66 9.37 1.57
N ILE A 90 -2.43 9.36 1.09
CA ILE A 90 -1.54 8.25 1.39
C ILE A 90 -0.13 8.76 1.62
N LYS A 91 0.49 8.26 2.69
CA LYS A 91 1.89 8.51 2.95
C LYS A 91 2.66 7.34 2.36
N LEU A 92 3.30 7.60 1.23
CA LEU A 92 4.06 6.57 0.53
C LEU A 92 5.36 6.29 1.27
N PRO A 93 5.91 5.08 1.12
CA PRO A 93 7.18 4.73 1.78
C PRO A 93 8.39 5.25 1.03
N PHE A 94 8.19 6.18 0.10
CA PHE A 94 9.28 6.84 -0.64
C PHE A 94 8.81 8.23 -1.02
N THR A 95 9.76 9.12 -1.25
CA THR A 95 9.45 10.51 -1.61
C THR A 95 9.58 10.77 -3.11
N ASP A 96 10.48 10.06 -3.78
CA ASP A 96 10.67 10.21 -5.22
C ASP A 96 9.99 9.05 -5.91
N PHE A 97 9.02 9.35 -6.77
CA PHE A 97 8.24 8.31 -7.41
C PHE A 97 7.81 8.70 -8.80
N THR A 98 7.44 7.70 -9.56
CA THR A 98 6.88 7.84 -10.89
C THR A 98 5.70 6.87 -10.99
N PHE A 99 5.04 6.88 -12.11
CA PHE A 99 3.85 6.06 -12.32
C PHE A 99 4.10 5.06 -13.43
N GLN A 100 3.53 3.88 -13.29
CA GLN A 100 3.51 2.96 -14.39
C GLN A 100 2.35 3.37 -15.30
N GLY A 101 2.66 3.71 -16.55
CA GLY A 101 1.65 4.19 -17.47
C GLY A 101 1.57 5.71 -17.49
N LYS A 102 0.36 6.24 -17.59
CA LYS A 102 0.17 7.68 -17.67
C LYS A 102 0.43 8.35 -16.33
N PRO A 103 1.06 9.53 -16.36
CA PRO A 103 1.23 10.30 -15.14
C PRO A 103 -0.11 10.65 -14.52
N LYS A 104 -0.13 10.73 -13.20
CA LYS A 104 -1.32 11.07 -12.43
C LYS A 104 -1.07 12.38 -11.71
N LYS A 105 -2.04 13.28 -11.73
CA LYS A 105 -1.93 14.52 -10.96
C LYS A 105 -2.04 14.20 -9.48
N TYR A 106 -1.28 14.91 -8.68
CA TYR A 106 -1.32 14.72 -7.23
C TYR A 106 -0.89 15.98 -6.53
N GLU A 107 -1.20 16.06 -5.25
CA GLU A 107 -0.70 17.11 -4.36
C GLU A 107 -0.02 16.48 -3.19
N VAL A 108 0.94 17.18 -2.61
CA VAL A 108 1.63 16.70 -1.43
C VAL A 108 1.49 17.74 -0.33
N LYS A 109 1.01 17.30 0.83
CA LYS A 109 0.87 18.15 2.01
C LYS A 109 1.48 17.43 3.19
N GLU A 110 2.56 17.97 3.73
CA GLU A 110 3.22 17.41 4.92
C GLU A 110 3.56 15.93 4.73
N GLY A 111 4.07 15.60 3.55
CA GLY A 111 4.48 14.22 3.26
C GLY A 111 3.35 13.29 2.87
N VAL A 112 2.11 13.76 2.90
CA VAL A 112 0.95 12.96 2.50
C VAL A 112 0.58 13.34 1.08
N VAL A 113 0.48 12.35 0.20
CA VAL A 113 0.14 12.55 -1.20
C VAL A 113 -1.36 12.36 -1.38
N GLU A 114 -1.99 13.24 -2.13
CA GLU A 114 -3.41 13.17 -2.41
C GLU A 114 -3.63 12.89 -3.88
N PHE A 115 -4.35 11.81 -4.15
CA PHE A 115 -4.77 11.44 -5.50
C PHE A 115 -6.29 11.47 -5.55
N THR A 116 -6.85 12.08 -6.60
CA THR A 116 -8.29 11.99 -6.83
C THR A 116 -8.50 10.83 -7.80
N MET A 117 -9.21 9.81 -7.36
CA MET A 117 -9.35 8.58 -8.11
C MET A 117 -10.78 8.33 -8.52
N ALA A 118 -10.94 7.78 -9.70
CA ALA A 118 -12.25 7.38 -10.21
C ALA A 118 -12.60 6.00 -9.67
N LYS A 119 -13.89 5.69 -9.68
CA LYS A 119 -14.36 4.37 -9.29
C LYS A 119 -13.72 3.31 -10.19
N GLY A 120 -13.10 2.33 -9.57
CA GLY A 120 -12.46 1.24 -10.30
C GLY A 120 -11.08 1.55 -10.82
N GLU A 121 -10.56 2.74 -10.56
CA GLU A 121 -9.25 3.10 -11.04
C GLU A 121 -8.16 2.36 -10.25
N GLU A 122 -7.12 1.93 -10.97
CA GLU A 122 -5.95 1.35 -10.34
C GLU A 122 -4.75 2.22 -10.68
N LEU A 123 -3.96 2.56 -9.67
CA LEU A 123 -2.80 3.41 -9.83
C LEU A 123 -1.58 2.66 -9.31
N ILE A 124 -0.54 2.59 -10.14
CA ILE A 124 0.70 1.92 -9.76
C ILE A 124 1.78 2.97 -9.61
N VAL A 125 2.30 3.09 -8.40
CA VAL A 125 3.31 4.09 -8.05
C VAL A 125 4.62 3.36 -7.81
N LEU A 126 5.65 3.79 -8.50
CA LEU A 126 6.97 3.16 -8.46
C LEU A 126 7.98 4.10 -7.85
N HIS A 127 8.85 3.56 -7.00
CA HIS A 127 9.95 4.34 -6.46
C HIS A 127 10.89 4.70 -7.60
N LYS A 128 11.21 5.97 -7.72
CA LYS A 128 12.10 6.43 -8.78
C LYS A 128 13.53 6.16 -8.36
N GLN A 129 14.21 5.35 -9.15
CA GLN A 129 15.60 5.00 -8.90
C GLN A 129 16.49 6.04 -9.57
N LYS A 130 17.59 6.32 -8.93
CA LYS A 130 18.57 7.22 -9.53
C LYS A 130 19.57 6.45 -10.35
#